data_7d3b0cc351bbaf04a1b40c80ce8181cf
#
_entry.id   7d3b0cc351bbaf04a1b40c80ce8181cf
#
_cell.length_a   1.000
_cell.length_b   1.000
_cell.length_c   1.000
_cell.angle_alpha   90.00
_cell.angle_beta   90.00
_cell.angle_gamma   90.00
#
_symmetry.space_group_name_H-M   'P 1'
#
loop_
_entity.id
_entity.type
_entity.pdbx_description
1 polymer ?
#
loop_
_entity_poly.entity_id
_entity_poly.type
_entity_poly.pdbx_seq_one_letter_code
_entity_poly.pdbx_strand_id
1 'polypeptide(L)'
;MKKKEQTLTRTEFQLMTILWDIGHAACAWDILERWEEPKPAYTTVATYLKVLREKGFVDYFKNKGEGKTHQYIARVTRAEYTRQAMQEVKRNSFDDSVKKMLCFFVREEQLTAEELQKLLEEIEA
;
A
#
# COMPACT_ATOMS: atom_id res chain seq x y z
N MET A 1 16.63 -11.48 -6.28
CA MET A 1 15.91 -11.48 -6.53
C MET A 1 15.08 -10.51 -6.76
N LYS A 2 14.34 -10.38 -7.19
CA LYS A 2 13.58 -9.51 -7.49
C LYS A 2 12.49 -9.39 -6.77
N LYS A 3 12.25 -8.69 -5.99
CA LYS A 3 11.20 -8.58 -5.34
C LYS A 3 10.48 -7.51 -5.85
N LYS A 4 10.86 -6.85 -6.80
CA LYS A 4 10.24 -5.76 -7.23
C LYS A 4 8.91 -5.94 -7.70
N GLU A 5 8.50 -6.95 -8.17
CA GLU A 5 7.17 -7.06 -8.69
C GLU A 5 6.16 -7.61 -7.73
N GLN A 6 6.48 -7.65 -6.47
CA GLN A 6 5.55 -8.20 -5.52
C GLN A 6 4.40 -7.28 -5.24
N THR A 7 3.19 -7.81 -5.31
CA THR A 7 2.02 -7.05 -4.96
C THR A 7 1.50 -7.57 -3.62
N LEU A 8 0.75 -6.75 -2.96
CA LEU A 8 0.19 -7.11 -1.67
C LEU A 8 -1.16 -7.77 -1.87
N THR A 9 -1.45 -8.78 -1.05
CA THR A 9 -2.79 -9.32 -1.02
C THR A 9 -3.68 -8.28 -0.37
N ARG A 10 -4.98 -8.51 -0.43
CA ARG A 10 -5.93 -7.56 0.14
C ARG A 10 -5.69 -7.31 1.61
N THR A 11 -5.48 -8.37 2.38
CA THR A 11 -5.26 -8.22 3.81
C THR A 11 -3.91 -7.59 4.10
N GLU A 12 -2.91 -7.94 3.33
CA GLU A 12 -1.60 -7.32 3.47
C GLU A 12 -1.68 -5.82 3.19
N PHE A 13 -2.45 -5.45 2.19
CA PHE A 13 -2.61 -4.05 1.86
C PHE A 13 -3.36 -3.31 2.96
N GLN A 14 -4.34 -3.98 3.56
CA GLN A 14 -5.06 -3.42 4.69
C GLN A 14 -4.09 -3.11 5.83
N LEU A 15 -3.23 -4.07 6.14
CA LEU A 15 -2.26 -3.90 7.21
C LEU A 15 -1.29 -2.76 6.89
N MET A 16 -0.76 -2.75 5.67
CA MET A 16 0.17 -1.70 5.29
C MET A 16 -0.50 -0.32 5.31
N THR A 17 -1.78 -0.25 4.93
CA THR A 17 -2.50 1.00 4.96
C THR A 17 -2.56 1.55 6.39
N ILE A 18 -2.82 0.66 7.34
CA ILE A 18 -2.86 1.07 8.74
C ILE A 18 -1.49 1.58 9.17
N LEU A 19 -0.45 0.86 8.82
CA LEU A 19 0.89 1.24 9.21
C LEU A 19 1.30 2.56 8.56
N TRP A 20 0.98 2.74 7.29
CA TRP A 20 1.25 4.00 6.61
C TRP A 20 0.51 5.15 7.27
N ASP A 21 -0.76 4.91 7.66
CA ASP A 21 -1.55 5.96 8.30
C ASP A 21 -1.03 6.32 9.68
N ILE A 22 -0.48 5.34 10.39
CA ILE A 22 0.13 5.64 11.68
C ILE A 22 1.33 6.56 11.49
N GLY A 23 2.11 6.31 10.46
CA GLY A 23 3.19 7.24 10.10
C GLY A 23 4.48 7.11 10.88
N HIS A 24 4.56 6.18 11.81
CA HIS A 24 5.78 5.94 12.56
C HIS A 24 5.76 4.49 13.02
N ALA A 25 6.80 4.06 13.70
CA ALA A 25 6.88 2.68 14.15
C ALA A 25 5.72 2.33 15.06
N ALA A 26 5.24 1.12 14.95
CA ALA A 26 4.08 0.67 15.72
C ALA A 26 4.21 -0.81 16.00
N CYS A 27 3.68 -1.25 17.13
CA CYS A 27 3.68 -2.66 17.44
C CYS A 27 2.40 -3.30 16.88
N ALA A 28 2.35 -4.63 16.94
CA ALA A 28 1.20 -5.36 16.39
C ALA A 28 -0.11 -4.96 17.07
N TRP A 29 -0.07 -4.67 18.36
CA TRP A 29 -1.27 -4.26 19.07
C TRP A 29 -1.79 -2.91 18.57
N ASP A 30 -0.89 -1.99 18.27
CA ASP A 30 -1.29 -0.69 17.74
C ASP A 30 -1.99 -0.84 16.40
N ILE A 31 -1.48 -1.74 15.57
CA ILE A 31 -2.07 -1.98 14.27
C ILE A 31 -3.43 -2.63 14.44
N LEU A 32 -3.52 -3.63 15.31
CA LEU A 32 -4.77 -4.33 15.53
C LEU A 32 -5.84 -3.38 16.07
N GLU A 33 -5.45 -2.47 16.93
CA GLU A 33 -6.38 -1.53 17.50
C GLU A 33 -7.05 -0.66 16.45
N ARG A 34 -6.33 -0.35 15.39
CA ARG A 34 -6.88 0.48 14.32
C ARG A 34 -7.58 -0.30 13.22
N TRP A 35 -7.58 -1.63 13.33
CA TRP A 35 -8.22 -2.45 12.32
C TRP A 35 -9.74 -2.36 12.47
N GLU A 36 -10.44 -2.24 11.36
CA GLU A 36 -11.89 -2.17 11.40
C GLU A 36 -12.48 -3.54 11.66
N GLU A 37 -13.65 -3.56 12.28
CA GLU A 37 -14.31 -4.81 12.55
C GLU A 37 -14.74 -5.46 11.24
N PRO A 38 -14.69 -6.76 11.14
CA PRO A 38 -14.24 -7.66 12.22
C PRO A 38 -12.72 -7.69 12.26
N LYS A 39 -12.19 -7.58 13.46
CA LYS A 39 -10.73 -7.57 13.61
C LYS A 39 -10.18 -8.99 13.54
N PRO A 40 -9.01 -9.17 12.94
CA PRO A 40 -8.37 -10.48 12.96
C PRO A 40 -7.79 -10.76 14.33
N ALA A 41 -7.39 -11.98 14.55
CA ALA A 41 -6.73 -12.34 15.80
C ALA A 41 -5.34 -11.74 15.81
N TYR A 42 -4.82 -11.51 17.00
CA TYR A 42 -3.47 -10.98 17.15
C TYR A 42 -2.45 -11.86 16.43
N THR A 43 -2.59 -13.18 16.56
CA THR A 43 -1.65 -14.09 15.92
C THR A 43 -1.69 -13.97 14.40
N THR A 44 -2.86 -13.66 13.87
CA THR A 44 -3.00 -13.46 12.43
C THR A 44 -2.23 -12.22 12.00
N VAL A 45 -2.36 -11.14 12.76
CA VAL A 45 -1.63 -9.90 12.44
C VAL A 45 -0.13 -10.17 12.52
N ALA A 46 0.30 -10.88 13.54
CA ALA A 46 1.72 -11.20 13.70
C ALA A 46 2.24 -12.00 12.52
N THR A 47 1.43 -12.95 12.02
CA THR A 47 1.82 -13.76 10.88
C THR A 47 1.95 -12.90 9.62
N TYR A 48 1.00 -11.98 9.40
CA TYR A 48 1.08 -11.11 8.26
C TYR A 48 2.30 -10.19 8.33
N LEU A 49 2.64 -9.73 9.52
CA LEU A 49 3.82 -8.89 9.68
C LEU A 49 5.08 -9.66 9.34
N LYS A 50 5.12 -10.94 9.71
CA LYS A 50 6.28 -11.76 9.38
C LYS A 50 6.40 -11.92 7.87
N VAL A 51 5.30 -12.19 7.19
CA VAL A 51 5.30 -12.35 5.75
C VAL A 51 5.70 -11.05 5.06
N LEU A 52 5.18 -9.92 5.55
CA LEU A 52 5.51 -8.63 4.97
C LEU A 52 6.99 -8.30 5.16
N ARG A 53 7.55 -8.72 6.28
CA ARG A 53 8.96 -8.52 6.49
C ARG A 53 9.78 -9.35 5.51
N GLU A 54 9.35 -10.57 5.27
CA GLU A 54 10.05 -11.43 4.32
C GLU A 54 9.95 -10.87 2.90
N LYS A 55 8.85 -10.21 2.59
CA LYS A 55 8.69 -9.59 1.30
C LYS A 55 9.41 -8.25 1.18
N GLY A 56 9.92 -7.74 2.28
CA GLY A 56 10.66 -6.49 2.25
C GLY A 56 9.82 -5.23 2.45
N PHE A 57 8.57 -5.39 2.85
CA PHE A 57 7.70 -4.22 3.05
C PHE A 57 7.83 -3.59 4.42
N VAL A 58 8.19 -4.37 5.43
CA VAL A 58 8.37 -3.84 6.77
C VAL A 58 9.65 -4.38 7.37
N ASP A 59 10.11 -3.71 8.39
CA ASP A 59 11.18 -4.23 9.21
C ASP A 59 10.79 -3.97 10.65
N TYR A 60 11.54 -4.45 11.59
CA TYR A 60 11.22 -4.22 12.98
C TYR A 60 12.46 -4.08 13.82
N PHE A 61 12.27 -3.51 14.99
CA PHE A 61 13.32 -3.46 15.99
C PHE A 61 12.63 -3.63 17.33
N LYS A 62 13.40 -4.02 18.33
CA LYS A 62 12.85 -4.18 19.65
C LYS A 62 13.13 -2.93 20.44
N ASN A 63 12.15 -2.51 21.23
CA ASN A 63 12.37 -1.40 22.11
C ASN A 63 13.33 -1.82 23.19
N LYS A 64 14.17 -0.88 23.59
CA LYS A 64 15.00 -1.15 24.70
C LYS A 64 14.18 -0.82 25.92
N GLY A 65 14.32 -1.49 26.95
CA GLY A 65 13.57 -1.21 28.14
C GLY A 65 12.42 -2.15 28.26
N GLU A 66 11.35 -1.68 28.90
CA GLU A 66 10.29 -2.56 29.16
C GLU A 66 9.57 -3.01 27.99
N GLY A 67 9.13 -4.20 28.01
CA GLY A 67 8.24 -4.62 27.00
C GLY A 67 8.84 -5.37 25.87
N LYS A 68 10.02 -5.27 25.52
CA LYS A 68 10.59 -6.05 24.42
C LYS A 68 9.65 -6.23 23.26
N THR A 69 8.78 -5.29 23.02
CA THR A 69 7.82 -5.40 21.96
C THR A 69 8.47 -5.01 20.64
N HIS A 70 8.15 -5.78 19.60
CA HIS A 70 8.66 -5.43 18.29
C HIS A 70 7.94 -4.20 17.79
N GLN A 71 8.70 -3.25 17.27
CA GLN A 71 8.15 -2.06 16.65
C GLN A 71 8.40 -2.19 15.16
N TYR A 72 7.34 -2.12 14.38
CA TYR A 72 7.43 -2.31 12.94
C TYR A 72 7.42 -0.99 12.21
N ILE A 73 8.24 -0.88 11.18
CA ILE A 73 8.26 0.32 10.35
C ILE A 73 8.10 -0.09 8.90
N ALA A 74 7.47 0.77 8.12
CA ALA A 74 7.31 0.51 6.70
C ALA A 74 8.62 0.80 5.99
N ARG A 75 9.06 -0.14 5.15
CA ARG A 75 10.27 0.04 4.37
C ARG A 75 9.94 0.50 2.97
N VAL A 76 8.69 0.38 2.57
CA VAL A 76 8.20 0.81 1.28
C VAL A 76 7.10 1.82 1.57
N THR A 77 7.19 3.00 0.99
CA THR A 77 6.17 4.01 1.23
C THR A 77 4.93 3.71 0.39
N ARG A 78 3.81 4.32 0.77
CA ARG A 78 2.59 4.15 -0.01
C ARG A 78 2.81 4.62 -1.45
N ALA A 79 3.52 5.72 -1.63
CA ALA A 79 3.76 6.25 -2.97
C ALA A 79 4.60 5.29 -3.81
N GLU A 80 5.62 4.70 -3.18
CA GLU A 80 6.45 3.73 -3.89
C GLU A 80 5.66 2.51 -4.31
N TYR A 81 4.81 2.02 -3.40
CA TYR A 81 4.00 0.86 -3.72
C TYR A 81 3.00 1.19 -4.83
N THR A 82 2.36 2.35 -4.74
CA THR A 82 1.38 2.75 -5.73
C THR A 82 2.01 2.86 -7.11
N ARG A 83 3.20 3.45 -7.17
CA ARG A 83 3.90 3.59 -8.44
C ARG A 83 4.17 2.22 -9.07
N GLN A 84 4.66 1.31 -8.27
CA GLN A 84 4.96 -0.03 -8.75
C GLN A 84 3.69 -0.75 -9.18
N ALA A 85 2.64 -0.67 -8.38
CA ALA A 85 1.39 -1.35 -8.68
C ALA A 85 0.77 -0.83 -9.96
N MET A 86 0.81 0.49 -10.16
CA MET A 86 0.22 1.07 -11.35
C MET A 86 1.02 0.73 -12.60
N GLN A 87 2.33 0.66 -12.47
CA GLN A 87 3.15 0.26 -13.61
C GLN A 87 2.84 -1.18 -14.01
N GLU A 88 2.57 -2.02 -13.03
CA GLU A 88 2.25 -3.40 -13.31
C GLU A 88 0.91 -3.53 -14.01
N VAL A 89 -0.08 -2.76 -13.55
CA VAL A 89 -1.40 -2.74 -14.20
C VAL A 89 -1.26 -2.26 -15.64
N LYS A 90 -0.49 -1.21 -15.84
CA LYS A 90 -0.29 -0.67 -17.18
C LYS A 90 0.33 -1.72 -18.10
N ARG A 91 1.34 -2.41 -17.59
CA ARG A 91 2.04 -3.41 -18.39
C ARG A 91 1.16 -4.62 -18.68
N ASN A 92 0.50 -5.13 -17.67
CA ASN A 92 -0.26 -6.36 -17.83
C ASN A 92 -1.63 -6.20 -18.48
N SER A 93 -2.27 -5.09 -18.26
CA SER A 93 -3.65 -4.91 -18.72
C SER A 93 -3.82 -3.93 -19.86
N PHE A 94 -2.83 -3.10 -20.12
CA PHE A 94 -2.94 -2.06 -21.11
C PHE A 94 -1.77 -2.02 -22.09
N ASP A 95 -1.16 -3.16 -22.33
CA ASP A 95 -0.07 -3.28 -23.31
C ASP A 95 1.04 -2.27 -23.03
N ASP A 96 1.28 -1.95 -21.77
CA ASP A 96 2.28 -1.00 -21.34
C ASP A 96 2.06 0.39 -21.96
N SER A 97 0.80 0.74 -22.18
CA SER A 97 0.42 2.00 -22.79
C SER A 97 -0.36 2.86 -21.81
N VAL A 98 0.22 3.98 -21.40
CA VAL A 98 -0.46 4.89 -20.50
C VAL A 98 -1.65 5.51 -21.22
N LYS A 99 -1.55 5.69 -22.54
CA LYS A 99 -2.66 6.23 -23.28
C LYS A 99 -3.88 5.32 -23.23
N LYS A 100 -3.67 4.02 -23.43
CA LYS A 100 -4.76 3.08 -23.34
C LYS A 100 -5.36 3.03 -21.94
N MET A 101 -4.50 3.10 -20.94
CA MET A 101 -4.94 3.08 -19.56
C MET A 101 -5.80 4.30 -19.24
N LEU A 102 -5.35 5.48 -19.66
CA LEU A 102 -6.10 6.70 -19.42
C LEU A 102 -7.43 6.70 -20.18
N CYS A 103 -7.41 6.22 -21.42
CA CYS A 103 -8.65 6.14 -22.20
C CYS A 103 -9.65 5.22 -21.52
N PHE A 104 -9.17 4.13 -20.97
CA PHE A 104 -10.04 3.20 -20.26
C PHE A 104 -10.76 3.90 -19.12
N PHE A 105 -10.02 4.62 -18.30
CA PHE A 105 -10.62 5.29 -17.15
C PHE A 105 -11.56 6.42 -17.58
N VAL A 106 -11.18 7.16 -18.60
CA VAL A 106 -12.04 8.24 -19.08
C VAL A 106 -13.39 7.70 -19.53
N ARG A 107 -13.36 6.56 -20.22
CA ARG A 107 -14.61 5.95 -20.67
C ARG A 107 -15.40 5.35 -19.54
N GLU A 108 -14.73 4.61 -18.65
CA GLU A 108 -15.41 3.96 -17.54
C GLU A 108 -16.08 4.96 -16.61
N GLU A 109 -15.40 6.07 -16.36
CA GLU A 109 -15.93 7.06 -15.45
C GLU A 109 -16.74 8.13 -16.16
N GLN A 110 -16.85 8.01 -17.50
CA GLN A 110 -17.63 8.94 -18.31
C GLN A 110 -17.24 10.39 -18.06
N LEU A 111 -15.93 10.62 -18.07
CA LEU A 111 -15.43 11.97 -17.85
C LEU A 111 -15.69 12.83 -19.07
N THR A 112 -16.11 14.08 -18.83
CA THR A 112 -16.39 15.02 -19.91
C THR A 112 -15.11 15.76 -20.27
N ALA A 113 -15.13 16.39 -21.45
CA ALA A 113 -14.00 17.22 -21.87
C ALA A 113 -13.76 18.35 -20.88
N GLU A 114 -14.83 18.88 -20.31
CA GLU A 114 -14.72 19.94 -19.33
C GLU A 114 -14.01 19.46 -18.07
N GLU A 115 -14.39 18.28 -17.60
CA GLU A 115 -13.75 17.70 -16.41
C GLU A 115 -12.29 17.42 -16.66
N LEU A 116 -11.96 16.94 -17.86
CA LEU A 116 -10.58 16.66 -18.20
C LEU A 116 -9.77 17.96 -18.28
N GLN A 117 -10.36 19.02 -18.78
CA GLN A 117 -9.69 20.31 -18.88
C GLN A 117 -9.37 20.83 -17.47
N LYS A 118 -10.30 20.69 -16.55
CA LYS A 118 -10.08 21.12 -15.19
C LYS A 118 -8.97 20.32 -14.54
N LEU A 119 -8.96 19.03 -14.80
CA LEU A 119 -7.93 18.16 -14.25
C LEU A 119 -6.56 18.58 -14.73
N LEU A 120 -6.44 18.89 -16.01
CA LEU A 120 -5.18 19.34 -16.56
C LEU A 120 -4.70 20.62 -15.89
N GLU A 121 -5.63 21.52 -15.62
CA GLU A 121 -5.29 22.77 -14.95
C GLU A 121 -4.76 22.53 -13.56
N GLU A 122 -5.36 21.58 -12.84
CA GLU A 122 -4.90 21.24 -11.51
C GLU A 122 -3.51 20.64 -11.53
N ILE A 123 -3.25 19.79 -12.51
CA ILE A 123 -1.95 19.15 -12.61
C ILE A 123 -0.86 20.16 -12.92
N GLU A 124 -1.19 21.14 -13.74
CA GLU A 124 -0.20 22.13 -14.17
C GLU A 124 -0.04 23.30 -13.20
N ALA A 125 -0.89 23.37 -12.20
CA ALA A 125 -0.88 24.49 -11.27
C ALA A 125 0.35 24.50 -10.36
#